data_3a7ff871016406139e8f694906e58300
#
_entry.id   3a7ff871016406139e8f694906e58300
#
_cell.length_a   1.000
_cell.length_b   1.000
_cell.length_c   1.000
_cell.angle_alpha   90.00
_cell.angle_beta   90.00
_cell.angle_gamma   90.00
#
_symmetry.space_group_name_H-M   'P 1'
#
loop_
_entity.id
_entity.type
_entity.pdbx_description
1 polymer ?
#
loop_
_entity_poly.entity_id
_entity_poly.type
_entity_poly.pdbx_seq_one_letter_code
_entity_poly.pdbx_strand_id
1 'polypeptide(L)'
;MSLMEKNKQNFATIDVDEIDLPFVETPKYKHTSLWKKNKQFHMHSDELNRNGFCVVDLNINANLIEQANKDIDNAIRKNHIRLNSRAYHYNENPRIVEAWKFSKSIKKLATNNTILDLLSFCYQSEPIPFSTINFIKGTEQPLHSDELHFGSIPHRYLSGCWIALEDIHPDSGPLSIAVGSHKLPIFSFEQIGLSTPRNEADFKKNYSAYEQWVKETIELNGLEVVTPRLLRGQCLVWLSNTLHGAYSIKNPKLTRRSLVVHYHYSRCKKLFYPSYSNLETGKLVPRSANNIDIRTQNSEL
;
A
#
# COMPACT_ATOMS: atom_id res chain seq x y z
N MET A 1 -32.31 -9.48 8.11
CA MET A 1 -31.56 -10.08 6.98
C MET A 1 -30.46 -9.11 6.59
N SER A 2 -29.19 -9.50 6.76
CA SER A 2 -28.04 -8.67 6.40
C SER A 2 -27.99 -8.51 4.88
N LEU A 3 -27.36 -7.43 4.40
CA LEU A 3 -27.11 -7.19 2.97
C LEU A 3 -26.41 -8.38 2.28
N MET A 4 -25.73 -9.23 3.05
CA MET A 4 -25.01 -10.42 2.55
C MET A 4 -25.88 -11.67 2.34
N GLU A 5 -27.01 -11.81 3.02
CA GLU A 5 -27.90 -12.96 2.77
C GLU A 5 -28.59 -12.90 1.39
N LYS A 6 -28.74 -11.69 0.83
CA LYS A 6 -29.30 -11.50 -0.51
C LYS A 6 -28.30 -11.79 -1.65
N ASN A 7 -26.99 -11.83 -1.37
CA ASN A 7 -25.96 -11.90 -2.39
C ASN A 7 -25.22 -13.25 -2.47
N LYS A 8 -25.69 -14.31 -1.83
CA LYS A 8 -25.08 -15.65 -1.94
C LYS A 8 -25.13 -16.27 -3.35
N GLN A 9 -25.72 -15.62 -4.34
CA GLN A 9 -25.97 -16.25 -5.65
C GLN A 9 -25.22 -15.62 -6.83
N ASN A 10 -24.49 -14.50 -6.70
CA ASN A 10 -23.79 -13.92 -7.86
C ASN A 10 -22.45 -13.27 -7.46
N PHE A 11 -21.51 -14.05 -6.94
CA PHE A 11 -20.12 -13.68 -7.11
C PHE A 11 -19.73 -14.14 -8.54
N ALA A 12 -19.90 -13.25 -9.50
CA ALA A 12 -19.10 -13.35 -10.71
C ALA A 12 -17.64 -13.23 -10.26
N THR A 13 -17.00 -14.39 -10.05
CA THR A 13 -15.54 -14.48 -10.04
C THR A 13 -15.11 -13.83 -11.34
N ILE A 14 -14.45 -12.68 -11.27
CA ILE A 14 -13.58 -12.26 -12.36
C ILE A 14 -12.58 -13.41 -12.43
N ASP A 15 -12.72 -14.26 -13.44
CA ASP A 15 -11.74 -15.27 -13.79
C ASP A 15 -10.48 -14.49 -14.19
N VAL A 16 -9.68 -14.13 -13.18
CA VAL A 16 -8.35 -13.60 -13.40
C VAL A 16 -7.57 -14.80 -13.83
N ASP A 17 -7.33 -14.91 -15.13
CA ASP A 17 -6.44 -15.91 -15.69
C ASP A 17 -5.21 -15.99 -14.76
N GLU A 18 -4.85 -17.19 -14.30
CA GLU A 18 -3.66 -17.43 -13.43
C GLU A 18 -2.39 -16.80 -14.02
N ILE A 19 -2.38 -16.52 -15.33
CA ILE A 19 -1.31 -15.90 -16.11
C ILE A 19 -1.11 -14.41 -15.77
N ASP A 20 -2.12 -13.72 -15.24
CA ASP A 20 -2.10 -12.27 -14.96
C ASP A 20 -1.86 -11.90 -13.49
N LEU A 21 -1.73 -12.88 -12.59
CA LEU A 21 -1.36 -12.61 -11.19
C LEU A 21 0.13 -12.27 -11.06
N PRO A 22 0.52 -11.41 -10.10
CA PRO A 22 1.90 -11.26 -9.69
C PRO A 22 2.52 -12.61 -9.34
N PHE A 23 3.77 -12.84 -9.72
CA PHE A 23 4.45 -14.13 -9.54
C PHE A 23 4.31 -14.66 -8.11
N VAL A 24 4.49 -13.81 -7.11
CA VAL A 24 4.38 -14.16 -5.69
C VAL A 24 2.96 -14.58 -5.28
N GLU A 25 1.92 -14.17 -5.99
CA GLU A 25 0.52 -14.52 -5.72
C GLU A 25 0.07 -15.79 -6.46
N THR A 26 0.89 -16.31 -7.39
CA THR A 26 0.53 -17.53 -8.12
C THR A 26 0.57 -18.77 -7.21
N PRO A 27 -0.40 -19.70 -7.31
CA PRO A 27 -0.48 -20.85 -6.41
C PRO A 27 0.76 -21.75 -6.40
N LYS A 28 1.48 -21.80 -7.52
CA LYS A 28 2.62 -22.72 -7.73
C LYS A 28 3.98 -22.00 -7.75
N TYR A 29 4.08 -20.75 -7.30
CA TYR A 29 5.32 -20.00 -7.46
C TYR A 29 6.56 -20.69 -6.84
N LYS A 30 6.41 -21.42 -5.70
CA LYS A 30 7.47 -22.19 -5.05
C LYS A 30 7.98 -23.37 -5.85
N HIS A 31 7.20 -23.87 -6.80
CA HIS A 31 7.57 -24.99 -7.65
C HIS A 31 8.39 -24.59 -8.88
N THR A 32 8.52 -23.30 -9.12
CA THR A 32 9.25 -22.78 -10.27
C THR A 32 10.76 -22.89 -10.10
N SER A 33 11.51 -22.99 -11.20
CA SER A 33 12.96 -22.94 -11.20
C SER A 33 13.47 -21.57 -10.74
N LEU A 34 12.70 -20.53 -11.02
CA LEU A 34 12.99 -19.16 -10.61
C LEU A 34 13.03 -19.03 -9.09
N TRP A 35 12.00 -19.50 -8.38
CA TRP A 35 11.97 -19.48 -6.93
C TRP A 35 13.15 -20.30 -6.37
N LYS A 36 13.36 -21.52 -6.85
CA LYS A 36 14.42 -22.42 -6.35
C LYS A 36 15.83 -21.82 -6.45
N LYS A 37 16.11 -21.01 -7.48
CA LYS A 37 17.41 -20.37 -7.70
C LYS A 37 17.65 -19.12 -6.85
N ASN A 38 16.59 -18.45 -6.37
CA ASN A 38 16.66 -17.13 -5.71
C ASN A 38 16.42 -17.23 -4.19
N LYS A 39 17.24 -18.04 -3.51
CA LYS A 39 17.10 -18.36 -2.08
C LYS A 39 17.06 -17.13 -1.16
N GLN A 40 17.75 -16.05 -1.54
CA GLN A 40 17.79 -14.79 -0.77
C GLN A 40 16.40 -14.14 -0.59
N PHE A 41 15.44 -14.44 -1.46
CA PHE A 41 14.09 -13.88 -1.37
C PHE A 41 13.07 -14.81 -0.73
N HIS A 42 13.44 -16.07 -0.39
CA HIS A 42 12.49 -17.10 0.06
C HIS A 42 11.67 -16.64 1.27
N MET A 43 12.34 -16.17 2.33
CA MET A 43 11.67 -15.78 3.56
C MET A 43 10.59 -14.71 3.30
N HIS A 44 10.97 -13.60 2.70
CA HIS A 44 10.05 -12.47 2.49
C HIS A 44 8.98 -12.76 1.43
N SER A 45 9.33 -13.46 0.33
CA SER A 45 8.33 -13.84 -0.67
C SER A 45 7.34 -14.88 -0.15
N ASP A 46 7.77 -15.79 0.73
CA ASP A 46 6.89 -16.75 1.38
C ASP A 46 5.91 -16.07 2.35
N GLU A 47 6.38 -15.06 3.09
CA GLU A 47 5.52 -14.24 3.95
C GLU A 47 4.51 -13.45 3.12
N LEU A 48 4.95 -12.79 2.04
CA LEU A 48 4.07 -12.07 1.12
C LEU A 48 3.00 -13.00 0.54
N ASN A 49 3.37 -14.17 0.03
CA ASN A 49 2.42 -15.14 -0.52
C ASN A 49 1.41 -15.65 0.52
N ARG A 50 1.86 -15.91 1.74
CA ARG A 50 1.00 -16.47 2.79
C ARG A 50 0.16 -15.42 3.47
N ASN A 51 0.77 -14.30 3.86
CA ASN A 51 0.20 -13.31 4.76
C ASN A 51 -0.29 -12.04 4.03
N GLY A 52 0.23 -11.76 2.82
CA GLY A 52 0.00 -10.53 2.08
C GLY A 52 0.99 -9.41 2.43
N PHE A 53 1.85 -9.62 3.43
CA PHE A 53 2.88 -8.67 3.86
C PHE A 53 4.10 -9.38 4.41
N CYS A 54 5.23 -8.65 4.45
CA CYS A 54 6.46 -9.05 5.14
C CYS A 54 7.16 -7.84 5.76
N VAL A 55 8.07 -8.09 6.71
CA VAL A 55 8.95 -7.06 7.28
C VAL A 55 10.37 -7.30 6.80
N VAL A 56 10.98 -6.25 6.23
CA VAL A 56 12.33 -6.29 5.65
C VAL A 56 13.22 -5.31 6.41
N ASP A 57 14.40 -5.76 6.83
CA ASP A 57 15.44 -4.85 7.32
C ASP A 57 16.19 -4.27 6.11
N LEU A 58 16.14 -2.95 6.00
CA LEU A 58 16.75 -2.26 4.86
C LEU A 58 18.22 -1.91 5.09
N ASN A 59 18.75 -2.16 6.29
CA ASN A 59 20.12 -1.79 6.69
C ASN A 59 20.47 -0.34 6.33
N ILE A 60 19.52 0.58 6.56
CA ILE A 60 19.65 1.99 6.20
C ILE A 60 20.63 2.68 7.14
N ASN A 61 21.57 3.43 6.57
CA ASN A 61 22.43 4.31 7.35
C ASN A 61 21.59 5.30 8.19
N ALA A 62 21.87 5.36 9.49
CA ALA A 62 21.15 6.22 10.43
C ALA A 62 21.13 7.69 9.99
N ASN A 63 22.23 8.20 9.43
CA ASN A 63 22.33 9.58 8.94
C ASN A 63 21.34 9.88 7.81
N LEU A 64 21.03 8.88 6.94
CA LEU A 64 20.05 9.05 5.87
C LEU A 64 18.64 9.25 6.45
N ILE A 65 18.27 8.48 7.47
CA ILE A 65 16.98 8.61 8.16
C ILE A 65 16.89 9.95 8.88
N GLU A 66 17.93 10.34 9.58
CA GLU A 66 17.98 11.63 10.28
C GLU A 66 17.86 12.79 9.31
N GLN A 67 18.56 12.74 8.17
CA GLN A 67 18.45 13.78 7.15
C GLN A 67 17.04 13.81 6.55
N ALA A 68 16.42 12.67 6.28
CA ALA A 68 15.04 12.60 5.80
C ALA A 68 14.07 13.26 6.79
N ASN A 69 14.20 12.97 8.10
CA ASN A 69 13.39 13.60 9.13
C ASN A 69 13.64 15.12 9.21
N LYS A 70 14.90 15.58 9.14
CA LYS A 70 15.24 17.02 9.11
C LYS A 70 14.65 17.73 7.90
N ASP A 71 14.66 17.09 6.71
CA ASP A 71 14.11 17.66 5.49
C ASP A 71 12.60 17.91 5.64
N ILE A 72 11.87 16.94 6.22
CA ILE A 72 10.44 17.05 6.50
C ILE A 72 10.16 18.16 7.51
N ASP A 73 10.89 18.21 8.65
CA ASP A 73 10.71 19.24 9.68
C ASP A 73 11.00 20.66 9.13
N ASN A 74 12.03 20.79 8.27
CA ASN A 74 12.35 22.04 7.60
C ASN A 74 11.25 22.49 6.64
N ALA A 75 10.71 21.56 5.85
CA ALA A 75 9.65 21.86 4.90
C ALA A 75 8.36 22.31 5.62
N ILE A 76 8.01 21.70 6.76
CA ILE A 76 6.88 22.12 7.61
C ILE A 76 7.12 23.53 8.15
N ARG A 77 8.29 23.79 8.76
CA ARG A 77 8.61 25.11 9.34
C ARG A 77 8.56 26.25 8.32
N LYS A 78 8.92 25.98 7.08
CA LYS A 78 8.94 26.97 6.00
C LYS A 78 7.59 27.13 5.29
N ASN A 79 6.54 26.45 5.71
CA ASN A 79 5.23 26.39 5.04
C ASN A 79 5.34 26.02 3.53
N HIS A 80 6.42 25.32 3.15
CA HIS A 80 6.69 24.94 1.76
C HIS A 80 5.91 23.67 1.34
N ILE A 81 5.12 23.11 2.26
CA ILE A 81 4.38 21.88 1.99
C ILE A 81 2.92 22.21 1.76
N ARG A 82 2.41 21.76 0.64
CA ARG A 82 0.98 21.51 0.49
C ARG A 82 0.63 20.36 1.45
N LEU A 83 0.21 20.72 2.67
CA LEU A 83 -0.40 19.75 3.57
C LEU A 83 -1.68 19.30 2.87
N ASN A 84 -1.70 18.07 2.39
CA ASN A 84 -2.88 17.56 1.73
C ASN A 84 -3.92 17.22 2.79
N SER A 85 -4.80 18.20 3.08
CA SER A 85 -5.90 18.09 4.04
C SER A 85 -7.13 17.38 3.47
N ARG A 86 -7.03 16.67 2.32
CA ARG A 86 -8.23 16.22 1.59
C ARG A 86 -8.52 14.74 1.79
N ALA A 87 -9.78 14.44 1.89
CA ALA A 87 -10.55 13.22 1.71
C ALA A 87 -10.39 12.08 2.73
N TYR A 88 -9.22 11.82 3.32
CA TYR A 88 -9.00 10.65 4.18
C TYR A 88 -8.42 11.04 5.56
N HIS A 89 -8.92 12.14 6.15
CA HIS A 89 -8.47 12.56 7.48
C HIS A 89 -9.39 11.96 8.54
N TYR A 90 -8.84 10.99 9.25
CA TYR A 90 -9.43 10.47 10.48
C TYR A 90 -8.94 11.28 11.70
N ASN A 91 -7.93 12.12 11.48
CA ASN A 91 -7.43 13.10 12.46
C ASN A 91 -6.75 14.28 11.73
N GLU A 92 -6.38 15.32 12.47
CA GLU A 92 -5.76 16.54 11.94
C GLU A 92 -4.25 16.39 11.60
N ASN A 93 -3.70 15.19 11.71
CA ASN A 93 -2.28 14.98 11.48
C ASN A 93 -1.92 15.10 9.99
N PRO A 94 -0.94 15.93 9.62
CA PRO A 94 -0.64 16.21 8.24
C PRO A 94 -0.05 15.00 7.51
N ARG A 95 -0.47 14.82 6.26
CA ARG A 95 0.16 13.93 5.29
C ARG A 95 1.03 14.76 4.35
N ILE A 96 2.33 14.49 4.33
CA ILE A 96 3.28 15.20 3.47
C ILE A 96 3.48 14.35 2.22
N VAL A 97 2.83 14.76 1.13
CA VAL A 97 2.87 14.03 -0.14
C VAL A 97 4.03 14.50 -1.01
N GLU A 98 4.58 13.56 -1.80
CA GLU A 98 5.62 13.81 -2.81
C GLU A 98 6.89 14.50 -2.27
N ALA A 99 7.27 14.20 -1.01
CA ALA A 99 8.45 14.78 -0.38
C ALA A 99 9.76 14.46 -1.14
N TRP A 100 9.78 13.44 -1.98
CA TRP A 100 10.88 13.10 -2.86
C TRP A 100 11.24 14.23 -3.84
N LYS A 101 10.31 15.16 -4.12
CA LYS A 101 10.55 16.30 -5.02
C LYS A 101 11.47 17.35 -4.42
N PHE A 102 11.54 17.45 -3.10
CA PHE A 102 12.38 18.43 -2.39
C PHE A 102 13.44 17.80 -1.47
N SER A 103 13.35 16.51 -1.18
CA SER A 103 14.31 15.79 -0.33
C SER A 103 14.99 14.66 -1.10
N LYS A 104 16.30 14.80 -1.32
CA LYS A 104 17.14 13.73 -1.87
C LYS A 104 17.16 12.49 -0.98
N SER A 105 17.08 12.68 0.35
CA SER A 105 17.05 11.60 1.33
C SER A 105 15.77 10.77 1.19
N ILE A 106 14.61 11.41 1.04
CA ILE A 106 13.34 10.70 0.80
C ILE A 106 13.37 9.99 -0.56
N LYS A 107 13.91 10.62 -1.60
CA LYS A 107 14.09 9.97 -2.91
C LYS A 107 14.94 8.71 -2.77
N LYS A 108 16.08 8.78 -2.06
CA LYS A 108 16.99 7.64 -1.85
C LYS A 108 16.33 6.50 -1.05
N LEU A 109 15.49 6.82 -0.06
CA LEU A 109 14.71 5.83 0.66
C LEU A 109 13.67 5.15 -0.25
N ALA A 110 12.96 5.94 -1.07
CA ALA A 110 11.94 5.43 -2.00
C ALA A 110 12.52 4.56 -3.13
N THR A 111 13.81 4.69 -3.40
CA THR A 111 14.53 3.90 -4.43
C THR A 111 15.55 2.95 -3.81
N ASN A 112 15.32 2.48 -2.58
CA ASN A 112 16.21 1.54 -1.90
C ASN A 112 16.31 0.21 -2.64
N ASN A 113 17.54 -0.24 -2.94
CA ASN A 113 17.77 -1.42 -3.76
C ASN A 113 17.21 -2.71 -3.14
N THR A 114 17.26 -2.88 -1.81
CA THR A 114 16.70 -4.06 -1.14
C THR A 114 15.19 -4.19 -1.43
N ILE A 115 14.46 -3.07 -1.42
CA ILE A 115 13.03 -3.06 -1.76
C ILE A 115 12.85 -3.35 -3.25
N LEU A 116 13.59 -2.65 -4.13
CA LEU A 116 13.45 -2.80 -5.57
C LEU A 116 13.76 -4.23 -6.03
N ASP A 117 14.80 -4.87 -5.49
CA ASP A 117 15.19 -6.25 -5.82
C ASP A 117 14.13 -7.26 -5.35
N LEU A 118 13.63 -7.11 -4.12
CA LEU A 118 12.55 -7.96 -3.61
C LEU A 118 11.28 -7.84 -4.45
N LEU A 119 10.85 -6.61 -4.73
CA LEU A 119 9.65 -6.35 -5.52
C LEU A 119 9.82 -6.83 -6.98
N SER A 120 10.99 -6.60 -7.58
CA SER A 120 11.30 -7.11 -8.92
C SER A 120 11.20 -8.64 -8.97
N PHE A 121 11.71 -9.33 -7.95
CA PHE A 121 11.56 -10.79 -7.85
C PHE A 121 10.09 -11.19 -7.70
N CYS A 122 9.34 -10.57 -6.77
CA CYS A 122 7.97 -10.95 -6.45
C CYS A 122 6.99 -10.72 -7.62
N TYR A 123 7.24 -9.70 -8.44
CA TYR A 123 6.35 -9.33 -9.54
C TYR A 123 6.87 -9.72 -10.92
N GLN A 124 8.12 -10.19 -11.04
CA GLN A 124 8.79 -10.46 -12.32
C GLN A 124 8.66 -9.30 -13.30
N SER A 125 8.79 -8.08 -12.77
CA SER A 125 8.66 -6.82 -13.49
C SER A 125 9.39 -5.73 -12.72
N GLU A 126 9.94 -4.74 -13.42
CA GLU A 126 10.63 -3.61 -12.80
C GLU A 126 9.65 -2.79 -11.95
N PRO A 127 9.90 -2.62 -10.63
CA PRO A 127 9.09 -1.76 -9.77
C PRO A 127 9.43 -0.29 -10.01
N ILE A 128 8.40 0.53 -10.17
CA ILE A 128 8.52 1.96 -10.44
C ILE A 128 7.86 2.71 -9.28
N PRO A 129 8.62 3.34 -8.36
CA PRO A 129 8.04 4.16 -7.32
C PRO A 129 7.36 5.40 -7.93
N PHE A 130 6.15 5.74 -7.47
CA PHE A 130 5.37 6.84 -8.06
C PHE A 130 4.68 7.74 -7.04
N SER A 131 4.66 7.35 -5.77
CA SER A 131 4.02 8.13 -4.71
C SER A 131 4.83 8.00 -3.43
N THR A 132 5.06 9.12 -2.73
CA THR A 132 5.60 9.12 -1.38
C THR A 132 4.68 9.89 -0.46
N ILE A 133 4.44 9.35 0.74
CA ILE A 133 3.66 10.01 1.79
C ILE A 133 4.44 9.89 3.10
N ASN A 134 4.82 11.02 3.67
CA ASN A 134 5.44 11.06 4.99
C ASN A 134 4.41 11.39 6.06
N PHE A 135 4.56 10.75 7.20
CA PHE A 135 3.77 10.96 8.40
C PHE A 135 4.67 11.29 9.58
N ILE A 136 4.20 12.17 10.47
CA ILE A 136 4.85 12.46 11.76
C ILE A 136 4.11 11.74 12.89
N LYS A 137 2.80 11.53 12.72
CA LYS A 137 1.94 10.86 13.71
C LYS A 137 1.09 9.77 13.04
N GLY A 138 0.48 8.93 13.84
CA GLY A 138 -0.48 7.93 13.39
C GLY A 138 -1.65 8.54 12.63
N THR A 139 -2.19 7.79 11.67
CA THR A 139 -3.29 8.26 10.80
C THR A 139 -4.66 7.89 11.35
N GLU A 140 -4.74 6.89 12.22
CA GLU A 140 -5.99 6.29 12.70
C GLU A 140 -6.93 5.84 11.58
N GLN A 141 -6.36 5.61 10.38
CA GLN A 141 -7.13 5.21 9.21
C GLN A 141 -7.61 3.76 9.38
N PRO A 142 -8.91 3.49 9.23
CA PRO A 142 -9.44 2.14 9.24
C PRO A 142 -8.78 1.23 8.20
N LEU A 143 -8.93 -0.08 8.38
CA LEU A 143 -8.44 -1.07 7.42
C LEU A 143 -9.03 -0.83 6.04
N HIS A 144 -8.17 -0.79 5.03
CA HIS A 144 -8.52 -0.56 3.63
C HIS A 144 -7.53 -1.26 2.71
N SER A 145 -7.93 -1.48 1.47
CA SER A 145 -7.06 -1.96 0.40
C SER A 145 -6.62 -0.80 -0.48
N ASP A 146 -5.34 -0.81 -0.87
CA ASP A 146 -4.83 0.14 -1.87
C ASP A 146 -5.47 -0.05 -3.25
N GLU A 147 -5.96 -1.25 -3.57
CA GLU A 147 -6.68 -1.54 -4.81
C GLU A 147 -7.93 -0.67 -5.01
N LEU A 148 -8.52 -0.10 -3.95
CA LEU A 148 -9.60 0.87 -4.09
C LEU A 148 -9.12 2.22 -4.65
N HIS A 149 -7.85 2.55 -4.45
CA HIS A 149 -7.27 3.86 -4.76
C HIS A 149 -6.37 3.84 -5.99
N PHE A 150 -5.72 2.70 -6.23
CA PHE A 150 -4.72 2.52 -7.27
C PHE A 150 -4.98 1.23 -8.02
N GLY A 151 -5.51 1.32 -9.23
CA GLY A 151 -5.72 0.16 -10.10
C GLY A 151 -4.67 0.08 -11.20
N SER A 152 -4.38 -1.15 -11.63
CA SER A 152 -3.49 -1.44 -12.74
C SER A 152 -4.10 -2.47 -13.69
N ILE A 153 -3.65 -2.51 -14.93
CA ILE A 153 -3.88 -3.61 -15.86
C ILE A 153 -2.50 -4.17 -16.24
N PRO A 154 -2.16 -5.43 -15.94
CA PRO A 154 -2.96 -6.41 -15.18
C PRO A 154 -3.28 -5.93 -13.76
N HIS A 155 -4.35 -6.48 -13.18
CA HIS A 155 -4.73 -6.18 -11.80
C HIS A 155 -3.67 -6.66 -10.79
N ARG A 156 -3.66 -6.06 -9.58
CA ARG A 156 -2.75 -6.39 -8.47
C ARG A 156 -1.27 -6.05 -8.68
N TYR A 157 -0.91 -5.42 -9.82
CA TYR A 157 0.46 -4.98 -10.07
C TYR A 157 0.76 -3.63 -9.41
N LEU A 158 0.54 -3.60 -8.09
CA LEU A 158 0.85 -2.51 -7.18
C LEU A 158 1.38 -3.09 -5.87
N SER A 159 2.18 -2.33 -5.17
CA SER A 159 2.63 -2.65 -3.82
C SER A 159 2.85 -1.38 -3.01
N GLY A 160 2.67 -1.50 -1.72
CA GLY A 160 3.02 -0.46 -0.76
C GLY A 160 4.19 -0.89 0.11
N CYS A 161 5.01 0.09 0.47
CA CYS A 161 6.13 -0.06 1.38
C CYS A 161 6.06 1.03 2.43
N TRP A 162 6.06 0.65 3.70
CA TRP A 162 6.03 1.57 4.83
C TRP A 162 7.35 1.47 5.60
N ILE A 163 8.19 2.50 5.50
CA ILE A 163 9.51 2.56 6.13
C ILE A 163 9.39 3.28 7.46
N ALA A 164 9.82 2.64 8.55
CA ALA A 164 9.89 3.25 9.88
C ALA A 164 11.08 4.21 9.95
N LEU A 165 10.82 5.50 10.20
CA LEU A 165 11.85 6.53 10.34
C LEU A 165 12.22 6.78 11.82
N GLU A 166 11.64 6.02 12.73
CA GLU A 166 11.92 5.90 14.16
C GLU A 166 11.45 4.54 14.65
N ASP A 167 11.80 4.14 15.88
CA ASP A 167 11.22 2.95 16.51
C ASP A 167 9.75 3.19 16.81
N ILE A 168 8.88 2.28 16.36
CA ILE A 168 7.44 2.49 16.46
C ILE A 168 6.93 2.06 17.83
N HIS A 169 6.44 3.02 18.59
CA HIS A 169 5.85 2.76 19.90
C HIS A 169 4.41 2.22 19.76
N PRO A 170 3.99 1.21 20.55
CA PRO A 170 2.65 0.62 20.43
C PRO A 170 1.51 1.63 20.74
N ASP A 171 1.76 2.70 21.47
CA ASP A 171 0.76 3.73 21.79
C ASP A 171 0.75 4.91 20.79
N SER A 172 1.58 4.87 19.74
CA SER A 172 1.67 5.94 18.74
C SER A 172 0.69 5.81 17.57
N GLY A 173 -0.26 4.86 17.62
CA GLY A 173 -1.15 4.51 16.52
C GLY A 173 -0.42 3.66 15.46
N PRO A 174 0.09 2.46 15.85
CA PRO A 174 0.85 1.59 14.96
C PRO A 174 -0.02 1.03 13.83
N LEU A 175 0.63 0.47 12.81
CA LEU A 175 -0.06 -0.19 11.70
C LEU A 175 -0.83 -1.43 12.17
N SER A 176 -1.96 -1.70 11.52
CA SER A 176 -2.74 -2.92 11.64
C SER A 176 -2.93 -3.55 10.26
N ILE A 177 -2.86 -4.89 10.20
CA ILE A 177 -2.93 -5.63 8.93
C ILE A 177 -3.77 -6.88 9.12
N ALA A 178 -4.72 -7.12 8.22
CA ALA A 178 -5.48 -8.36 8.17
C ALA A 178 -4.68 -9.42 7.40
N VAL A 179 -4.23 -10.46 8.12
CA VAL A 179 -3.40 -11.54 7.58
C VAL A 179 -4.13 -12.30 6.48
N GLY A 180 -3.51 -12.46 5.31
CA GLY A 180 -4.07 -13.22 4.19
C GLY A 180 -5.16 -12.50 3.39
N SER A 181 -5.54 -11.28 3.78
CA SER A 181 -6.60 -10.51 3.12
C SER A 181 -6.34 -10.18 1.65
N HIS A 182 -5.07 -10.19 1.21
CA HIS A 182 -4.74 -10.02 -0.21
C HIS A 182 -5.39 -11.06 -1.12
N LYS A 183 -5.76 -12.22 -0.60
CA LYS A 183 -6.43 -13.31 -1.34
C LYS A 183 -7.93 -13.07 -1.56
N LEU A 184 -8.50 -12.07 -0.90
CA LEU A 184 -9.88 -11.68 -1.10
C LEU A 184 -10.10 -11.15 -2.54
N PRO A 185 -11.33 -11.22 -3.07
CA PRO A 185 -11.68 -10.54 -4.31
C PRO A 185 -11.36 -9.04 -4.23
N ILE A 186 -11.00 -8.45 -5.37
CA ILE A 186 -10.86 -6.99 -5.47
C ILE A 186 -12.26 -6.38 -5.28
N PHE A 187 -12.35 -5.38 -4.41
CA PHE A 187 -13.61 -4.70 -4.12
C PHE A 187 -14.05 -3.80 -5.27
N SER A 188 -15.36 -3.79 -5.55
CA SER A 188 -16.03 -2.74 -6.31
C SER A 188 -17.33 -2.32 -5.61
N PHE A 189 -17.78 -1.09 -5.84
CA PHE A 189 -19.02 -0.59 -5.24
C PHE A 189 -20.26 -1.35 -5.75
N GLU A 190 -20.21 -1.83 -6.97
CA GLU A 190 -21.27 -2.62 -7.61
C GLU A 190 -21.52 -3.93 -6.87
N GLN A 191 -20.48 -4.56 -6.31
CA GLN A 191 -20.60 -5.80 -5.53
C GLN A 191 -21.48 -5.65 -4.27
N ILE A 192 -21.60 -4.43 -3.76
CA ILE A 192 -22.46 -4.12 -2.60
C ILE A 192 -23.74 -3.35 -3.01
N GLY A 193 -24.07 -3.34 -4.31
CA GLY A 193 -25.27 -2.71 -4.86
C GLY A 193 -25.22 -1.19 -4.93
N LEU A 194 -24.03 -0.61 -4.87
CA LEU A 194 -23.83 0.84 -5.03
C LEU A 194 -23.36 1.16 -6.45
N SER A 195 -23.76 2.33 -6.97
CA SER A 195 -23.25 2.81 -8.25
C SER A 195 -21.83 3.31 -8.12
N THR A 196 -21.03 3.17 -9.18
CA THR A 196 -19.71 3.80 -9.31
C THR A 196 -19.80 5.29 -8.98
N PRO A 197 -19.00 5.83 -8.05
CA PRO A 197 -18.93 7.25 -7.75
C PRO A 197 -18.57 8.07 -8.99
N ARG A 198 -19.25 9.19 -9.21
CA ARG A 198 -19.00 10.11 -10.33
C ARG A 198 -18.16 11.32 -9.93
N ASN A 199 -18.07 11.59 -8.64
CA ASN A 199 -17.37 12.71 -8.05
C ASN A 199 -16.97 12.41 -6.59
N GLU A 200 -16.24 13.34 -5.96
CA GLU A 200 -15.77 13.19 -4.59
C GLU A 200 -16.89 13.07 -3.54
N ALA A 201 -18.03 13.72 -3.77
CA ALA A 201 -19.16 13.64 -2.84
C ALA A 201 -19.81 12.24 -2.87
N ASP A 202 -20.02 11.69 -4.08
CA ASP A 202 -20.51 10.31 -4.25
C ASP A 202 -19.53 9.33 -3.59
N PHE A 203 -18.22 9.53 -3.82
CA PHE A 203 -17.19 8.69 -3.24
C PHE A 203 -17.21 8.72 -1.69
N LYS A 204 -17.26 9.89 -1.08
CA LYS A 204 -17.33 10.02 0.39
C LYS A 204 -18.57 9.32 0.97
N LYS A 205 -19.71 9.44 0.29
CA LYS A 205 -20.94 8.75 0.68
C LYS A 205 -20.78 7.23 0.62
N ASN A 206 -20.18 6.72 -0.45
CA ASN A 206 -19.99 5.28 -0.65
C ASN A 206 -18.86 4.71 0.22
N TYR A 207 -17.90 5.54 0.64
CA TYR A 207 -16.71 5.09 1.38
C TYR A 207 -17.07 4.50 2.75
N SER A 208 -18.06 5.05 3.44
CA SER A 208 -18.54 4.47 4.72
C SER A 208 -19.12 3.07 4.53
N ALA A 209 -19.78 2.80 3.41
CA ALA A 209 -20.27 1.46 3.08
C ALA A 209 -19.11 0.50 2.77
N TYR A 210 -18.05 0.98 2.12
CA TYR A 210 -16.82 0.22 1.95
C TYR A 210 -16.15 -0.13 3.28
N GLU A 211 -16.02 0.81 4.21
CA GLU A 211 -15.45 0.56 5.54
C GLU A 211 -16.26 -0.50 6.31
N GLN A 212 -17.58 -0.43 6.21
CA GLN A 212 -18.45 -1.44 6.81
C GLN A 212 -18.26 -2.81 6.14
N TRP A 213 -18.18 -2.85 4.81
CA TRP A 213 -17.90 -4.08 4.05
C TRP A 213 -16.56 -4.70 4.45
N VAL A 214 -15.50 -3.90 4.62
CA VAL A 214 -14.18 -4.38 5.07
C VAL A 214 -14.29 -5.04 6.44
N LYS A 215 -14.97 -4.39 7.39
CA LYS A 215 -15.18 -4.92 8.74
C LYS A 215 -15.92 -6.26 8.71
N GLU A 216 -17.06 -6.31 8.02
CA GLU A 216 -17.86 -7.53 7.87
C GLU A 216 -17.07 -8.66 7.16
N THR A 217 -16.28 -8.32 6.15
CA THR A 217 -15.47 -9.28 5.42
C THR A 217 -14.38 -9.90 6.29
N ILE A 218 -13.73 -9.11 7.15
CA ILE A 218 -12.75 -9.61 8.13
C ILE A 218 -13.42 -10.57 9.11
N GLU A 219 -14.56 -10.18 9.68
CA GLU A 219 -15.31 -11.00 10.64
C GLU A 219 -15.79 -12.32 10.01
N LEU A 220 -16.40 -12.26 8.82
CA LEU A 220 -16.95 -13.43 8.12
C LEU A 220 -15.88 -14.44 7.69
N ASN A 221 -14.70 -13.96 7.32
CA ASN A 221 -13.59 -14.83 6.93
C ASN A 221 -12.68 -15.21 8.09
N GLY A 222 -12.95 -14.74 9.31
CA GLY A 222 -12.16 -15.03 10.51
C GLY A 222 -10.71 -14.57 10.35
N LEU A 223 -10.47 -13.44 9.68
CA LEU A 223 -9.11 -12.96 9.43
C LEU A 223 -8.51 -12.38 10.70
N GLU A 224 -7.30 -12.83 11.03
CA GLU A 224 -6.54 -12.27 12.13
C GLU A 224 -6.02 -10.88 11.75
N VAL A 225 -6.19 -9.89 12.65
CA VAL A 225 -5.61 -8.55 12.49
C VAL A 225 -4.42 -8.41 13.42
N VAL A 226 -3.23 -8.22 12.87
CA VAL A 226 -1.98 -8.14 13.60
C VAL A 226 -1.37 -6.73 13.55
N THR A 227 -0.47 -6.46 14.50
CA THR A 227 0.32 -5.22 14.58
C THR A 227 1.80 -5.57 14.51
N PRO A 228 2.43 -5.53 13.33
CA PRO A 228 3.86 -5.76 13.23
C PRO A 228 4.63 -4.68 13.98
N ARG A 229 5.55 -5.11 14.87
CA ARG A 229 6.46 -4.18 15.53
C ARG A 229 7.60 -3.84 14.56
N LEU A 230 7.76 -2.55 14.28
CA LEU A 230 8.82 -2.07 13.40
C LEU A 230 9.82 -1.20 14.17
N LEU A 231 11.10 -1.49 13.95
CA LEU A 231 12.23 -0.67 14.40
C LEU A 231 12.63 0.31 13.29
N ARG A 232 13.31 1.36 13.66
CA ARG A 232 13.86 2.36 12.73
C ARG A 232 14.70 1.69 11.64
N GLY A 233 14.41 1.98 10.38
CA GLY A 233 15.09 1.40 9.21
C GLY A 233 14.46 0.12 8.68
N GLN A 234 13.49 -0.45 9.38
CA GLN A 234 12.70 -1.56 8.85
C GLN A 234 11.58 -1.07 7.94
N CYS A 235 11.21 -1.90 6.99
CA CYS A 235 10.13 -1.66 6.04
C CYS A 235 9.10 -2.77 6.12
N LEU A 236 7.84 -2.39 6.25
CA LEU A 236 6.73 -3.28 6.00
C LEU A 236 6.35 -3.17 4.52
N VAL A 237 6.39 -4.28 3.81
CA VAL A 237 5.97 -4.40 2.41
C VAL A 237 4.64 -5.14 2.37
N TRP A 238 3.67 -4.65 1.58
CA TRP A 238 2.39 -5.32 1.38
C TRP A 238 1.98 -5.39 -0.09
N LEU A 239 1.22 -6.44 -0.42
CA LEU A 239 0.60 -6.62 -1.74
C LEU A 239 -0.63 -5.72 -1.87
N SER A 240 -0.95 -5.31 -3.08
CA SER A 240 -1.95 -4.28 -3.40
C SER A 240 -3.30 -4.45 -2.71
N ASN A 241 -3.81 -5.67 -2.64
CA ASN A 241 -5.13 -5.97 -2.06
C ASN A 241 -5.07 -6.32 -0.55
N THR A 242 -3.93 -6.17 0.11
CA THR A 242 -3.81 -6.41 1.56
C THR A 242 -4.55 -5.33 2.34
N LEU A 243 -5.50 -5.73 3.18
CA LEU A 243 -6.20 -4.82 4.09
C LEU A 243 -5.25 -4.37 5.20
N HIS A 244 -4.98 -3.07 5.23
CA HIS A 244 -4.09 -2.44 6.20
C HIS A 244 -4.67 -1.11 6.68
N GLY A 245 -4.26 -0.69 7.87
CA GLY A 245 -4.72 0.55 8.49
C GLY A 245 -3.84 0.96 9.65
N ALA A 246 -4.38 1.71 10.58
CA ALA A 246 -3.68 2.12 11.79
C ALA A 246 -4.64 2.14 12.98
N TYR A 247 -4.14 1.69 14.13
CA TYR A 247 -4.86 1.82 15.38
C TYR A 247 -4.92 3.28 15.85
N SER A 248 -5.84 3.53 16.79
CA SER A 248 -5.96 4.83 17.47
C SER A 248 -4.70 5.17 18.25
N ILE A 249 -4.38 6.46 18.28
CA ILE A 249 -3.27 7.01 19.06
C ILE A 249 -3.66 7.01 20.53
N LYS A 250 -2.99 6.20 21.37
CA LYS A 250 -3.20 6.15 22.81
C LYS A 250 -2.45 7.28 23.53
N ASN A 251 -1.25 7.62 23.04
CA ASN A 251 -0.45 8.70 23.59
C ASN A 251 -0.17 9.78 22.52
N PRO A 252 -0.88 10.91 22.53
CA PRO A 252 -0.74 11.96 21.52
C PRO A 252 0.59 12.72 21.58
N LYS A 253 1.40 12.53 22.65
CA LYS A 253 2.74 13.12 22.73
C LYS A 253 3.77 12.37 21.89
N LEU A 254 3.51 11.10 21.55
CA LEU A 254 4.40 10.30 20.73
C LEU A 254 4.29 10.68 19.26
N THR A 255 5.40 10.52 18.54
CA THR A 255 5.45 10.55 17.08
C THR A 255 5.34 9.13 16.52
N ARG A 256 5.03 9.03 15.21
CA ARG A 256 5.10 7.81 14.40
C ARG A 256 5.64 8.21 13.03
N ARG A 257 6.94 8.61 13.01
CA ARG A 257 7.59 9.07 11.79
C ARG A 257 7.76 7.92 10.80
N SER A 258 7.25 8.12 9.62
CA SER A 258 7.27 7.07 8.59
C SER A 258 7.21 7.64 7.18
N LEU A 259 7.62 6.81 6.23
CA LEU A 259 7.52 7.05 4.79
C LEU A 259 6.76 5.89 4.14
N VAL A 260 5.64 6.18 3.51
CA VAL A 260 4.99 5.24 2.59
C VAL A 260 5.46 5.51 1.17
N VAL A 261 5.77 4.45 0.44
CA VAL A 261 6.08 4.51 -0.99
C VAL A 261 5.18 3.51 -1.71
N HIS A 262 4.51 3.95 -2.77
CA HIS A 262 3.76 3.05 -3.64
C HIS A 262 4.51 2.82 -4.94
N TYR A 263 4.46 1.58 -5.41
CA TYR A 263 5.10 1.12 -6.65
C TYR A 263 4.05 0.56 -7.59
N HIS A 264 4.15 0.91 -8.86
CA HIS A 264 3.58 0.14 -9.95
C HIS A 264 4.70 -0.58 -10.70
N TYR A 265 4.39 -1.30 -11.76
CA TYR A 265 5.38 -2.12 -12.44
C TYR A 265 5.41 -1.81 -13.93
N SER A 266 6.59 -1.97 -14.56
CA SER A 266 6.78 -1.72 -15.99
C SER A 266 5.84 -2.56 -16.88
N ARG A 267 5.36 -3.69 -16.37
CA ARG A 267 4.35 -4.53 -17.02
C ARG A 267 2.95 -3.88 -17.09
N CYS A 268 2.66 -2.88 -16.28
CA CYS A 268 1.35 -2.22 -16.27
C CYS A 268 1.07 -1.50 -17.59
N LYS A 269 0.06 -1.96 -18.32
CA LYS A 269 -0.40 -1.33 -19.57
C LYS A 269 -1.24 -0.08 -19.31
N LYS A 270 -1.93 -0.04 -18.16
CA LYS A 270 -2.79 1.07 -17.73
C LYS A 270 -2.73 1.21 -16.22
N LEU A 271 -2.80 2.46 -15.74
CA LEU A 271 -3.12 2.80 -14.36
C LEU A 271 -4.46 3.55 -14.37
N PHE A 272 -5.28 3.32 -13.36
CA PHE A 272 -6.60 3.92 -13.28
C PHE A 272 -7.03 4.18 -11.83
N TYR A 273 -8.12 4.91 -11.64
CA TYR A 273 -8.75 5.15 -10.34
C TYR A 273 -9.92 4.17 -10.13
N PRO A 274 -9.74 3.06 -9.39
CA PRO A 274 -10.81 2.07 -9.16
C PRO A 274 -12.03 2.70 -8.50
N SER A 275 -11.83 3.62 -7.57
CA SER A 275 -12.91 4.34 -6.88
C SER A 275 -13.90 5.05 -7.81
N TYR A 276 -13.49 5.35 -9.03
CA TYR A 276 -14.30 6.06 -10.05
C TYR A 276 -14.47 5.25 -11.33
N SER A 277 -14.02 3.99 -11.33
CA SER A 277 -14.08 3.08 -12.46
C SER A 277 -15.11 2.00 -12.20
N ASN A 278 -15.80 1.58 -13.25
CA ASN A 278 -16.71 0.45 -13.18
C ASN A 278 -15.99 -0.80 -13.74
N LEU A 279 -15.61 -1.71 -12.85
CA LEU A 279 -14.85 -2.90 -13.21
C LEU A 279 -15.71 -3.93 -13.97
N GLU A 280 -17.04 -3.98 -13.74
CA GLU A 280 -17.96 -4.90 -14.40
C GLU A 280 -18.12 -4.55 -15.89
N THR A 281 -18.24 -3.26 -16.20
CA THR A 281 -18.39 -2.78 -17.58
C THR A 281 -17.06 -2.50 -18.29
N GLY A 282 -15.94 -2.53 -17.55
CA GLY A 282 -14.61 -2.18 -18.07
C GLY A 282 -14.42 -0.68 -18.34
N LYS A 283 -15.32 0.18 -17.87
CA LYS A 283 -15.18 1.64 -17.98
C LYS A 283 -14.18 2.15 -16.93
N LEU A 284 -12.91 2.32 -17.33
CA LEU A 284 -11.82 2.74 -16.47
C LEU A 284 -11.58 4.25 -16.56
N VAL A 285 -11.38 4.90 -15.41
CA VAL A 285 -10.95 6.30 -15.31
C VAL A 285 -9.43 6.33 -15.23
N PRO A 286 -8.72 6.82 -16.28
CA PRO A 286 -7.25 6.77 -16.32
C PRO A 286 -6.60 7.56 -15.20
N ARG A 287 -5.44 7.07 -14.72
CA ARG A 287 -4.56 7.73 -13.75
C ARG A 287 -3.18 7.94 -14.34
N SER A 288 -2.65 9.17 -14.19
CA SER A 288 -1.25 9.45 -14.44
C SER A 288 -0.42 9.19 -13.16
N ALA A 289 0.77 8.65 -13.31
CA ALA A 289 1.72 8.47 -12.22
C ALA A 289 2.91 9.43 -12.37
N ASN A 290 3.33 10.04 -11.27
CA ASN A 290 4.56 10.83 -11.19
C ASN A 290 5.71 9.89 -10.82
N ASN A 291 6.29 9.22 -11.81
CA ASN A 291 7.33 8.23 -11.56
C ASN A 291 8.59 8.86 -10.97
N ILE A 292 9.16 8.21 -9.97
CA ILE A 292 10.43 8.59 -9.35
C ILE A 292 11.53 7.86 -10.12
N ASP A 293 12.43 8.63 -10.75
CA ASP A 293 13.52 8.05 -11.54
C ASP A 293 14.51 7.29 -10.64
N ILE A 294 14.68 6.00 -10.92
CA ILE A 294 15.57 5.09 -10.21
C ILE A 294 16.99 5.10 -10.81
N ARG A 295 17.18 5.59 -12.06
CA ARG A 295 18.44 5.50 -12.81
C ARG A 295 19.51 6.49 -12.34
N THR A 296 19.15 7.53 -11.61
CA THR A 296 20.08 8.57 -11.14
C THR A 296 20.96 8.14 -9.95
N GLN A 297 20.80 6.94 -9.39
CA GLN A 297 21.64 6.46 -8.27
C GLN A 297 22.98 5.87 -8.70
N ASN A 298 23.12 5.41 -9.96
CA ASN A 298 24.33 4.74 -10.44
C ASN A 298 25.40 5.71 -10.95
N SER A 299 25.17 7.03 -10.91
CA SER A 299 26.11 8.05 -11.40
C SER A 299 26.84 8.83 -10.30
N GLU A 300 26.61 8.51 -9.01
CA GLU A 300 27.26 9.19 -7.86
C GLU A 300 28.04 8.20 -6.95
N LEU A 301 28.53 7.06 -7.50
CA LEU A 301 29.47 6.16 -6.82
C LEU A 301 30.88 6.35 -7.38
#